data_746a538eaa8b143af22ffa062ff9e5b0
#
_entry.id   746a538eaa8b143af22ffa062ff9e5b0
#
_cell.length_a   1.000
_cell.length_b   1.000
_cell.length_c   1.000
_cell.angle_alpha   90.00
_cell.angle_beta   90.00
_cell.angle_gamma   90.00
#
_symmetry.space_group_name_H-M   'P 1'
#
loop_
_entity.id
_entity.type
_entity.pdbx_description
1 polymer ?
#
loop_
_entity_poly.entity_id
_entity_poly.type
_entity_poly.pdbx_seq_one_letter_code
_entity_poly.pdbx_strand_id
1 'polypeptide(L)'
;KYTLENEADTCAWYGGSKPELWTKLKGACDDFFTQMRSQGHYQLIKPAGNTQEDYRYAYRSGYILENSTEILHSVRRSKNASGNDYGWFNLGFGSAVDGSKTNGRYAYCPTQEYVEMFPWADGTPFDWEKAEKEGRLDNMFIQGDTVKGKQQLQNIRYTRDPRLYETAVVNGARQAVNW
;
A
#
# COMPACT_ATOMS: atom_id res chain seq x y z
N LYS A 1 -19.35 9.34 1.24
CA LYS A 1 -19.96 10.15 2.32
C LYS A 1 -21.29 9.52 2.65
N TYR A 2 -21.32 8.64 3.64
CA TYR A 2 -22.58 8.08 4.13
C TYR A 2 -23.20 9.09 5.08
N THR A 3 -24.23 9.76 4.65
CA THR A 3 -25.16 10.49 5.51
C THR A 3 -26.24 9.50 5.91
N LEU A 4 -26.22 9.04 7.14
CA LEU A 4 -27.36 8.33 7.70
C LEU A 4 -28.44 9.35 7.96
N GLU A 5 -29.49 9.33 7.14
CA GLU A 5 -30.60 10.26 7.23
C GLU A 5 -31.57 9.92 8.36
N ASN A 6 -31.34 8.80 9.06
CA ASN A 6 -32.30 8.28 10.04
C ASN A 6 -31.57 7.82 11.31
N GLU A 7 -31.74 8.57 12.39
CA GLU A 7 -31.25 8.20 13.73
C GLU A 7 -31.87 6.91 14.27
N ALA A 8 -32.93 6.40 13.62
CA ALA A 8 -33.56 5.14 13.98
C ALA A 8 -32.77 3.91 13.58
N ASP A 9 -31.74 4.04 12.77
CA ASP A 9 -30.91 2.91 12.32
C ASP A 9 -29.77 2.62 13.31
N THR A 10 -30.15 2.28 14.52
CA THR A 10 -29.24 2.07 15.67
C THR A 10 -28.24 0.91 15.44
N CYS A 11 -28.46 0.06 14.46
CA CYS A 11 -27.52 -1.01 14.10
C CYS A 11 -26.29 -0.52 13.34
N ALA A 12 -26.38 0.64 12.68
CA ALA A 12 -25.31 1.23 11.89
C ALA A 12 -24.89 2.64 12.36
N TRP A 13 -25.51 3.14 13.44
CA TRP A 13 -25.33 4.52 13.90
C TRP A 13 -25.01 4.61 15.38
N TYR A 14 -23.91 5.25 15.73
CA TYR A 14 -23.45 5.43 17.11
C TYR A 14 -24.01 6.68 17.81
N GLY A 15 -25.14 7.23 17.35
CA GLY A 15 -25.86 8.29 18.03
C GLY A 15 -25.32 9.71 17.82
N GLY A 16 -24.96 10.08 16.59
CA GLY A 16 -24.61 11.44 16.23
C GLY A 16 -23.15 11.83 16.45
N SER A 17 -22.83 13.08 16.11
CA SER A 17 -21.49 13.63 16.32
C SER A 17 -21.26 13.91 17.82
N LYS A 18 -20.17 13.37 18.37
CA LYS A 18 -19.76 13.56 19.75
C LYS A 18 -18.35 14.15 19.80
N PRO A 19 -18.23 15.49 19.78
CA PRO A 19 -16.93 16.18 19.75
C PRO A 19 -16.00 15.78 20.89
N GLU A 20 -16.57 15.44 22.04
CA GLU A 20 -15.81 14.97 23.21
C GLU A 20 -15.05 13.65 22.98
N LEU A 21 -15.55 12.78 22.08
CA LEU A 21 -14.85 11.56 21.70
C LEU A 21 -13.61 11.85 20.86
N TRP A 22 -13.66 12.86 20.01
CA TRP A 22 -12.50 13.31 19.25
C TRP A 22 -11.42 13.90 20.16
N THR A 23 -11.83 14.67 21.18
CA THR A 23 -10.92 15.20 22.18
C THR A 23 -10.25 14.09 22.99
N LYS A 24 -11.01 13.06 23.40
CA LYS A 24 -10.47 11.89 24.07
C LYS A 24 -9.52 11.09 23.17
N LEU A 25 -9.88 10.88 21.90
CA LEU A 25 -9.02 10.20 20.93
C LEU A 25 -7.71 10.95 20.76
N LYS A 26 -7.77 12.27 20.56
CA LYS A 26 -6.56 13.10 20.45
C LYS A 26 -5.67 12.95 21.68
N GLY A 27 -6.23 13.05 22.88
CA GLY A 27 -5.49 12.86 24.14
C GLY A 27 -4.81 11.50 24.22
N ALA A 28 -5.53 10.43 23.89
CA ALA A 28 -4.97 9.08 23.87
C ALA A 28 -3.85 8.91 22.84
N CYS A 29 -3.95 9.55 21.68
CA CYS A 29 -2.88 9.55 20.68
C CYS A 29 -1.64 10.33 21.18
N ASP A 30 -1.83 11.49 21.79
CA ASP A 30 -0.73 12.30 22.33
C ASP A 30 0.02 11.55 23.44
N ASP A 31 -0.72 10.88 24.34
CA ASP A 31 -0.15 10.04 25.40
C ASP A 31 0.62 8.86 24.81
N PHE A 32 0.05 8.19 23.82
CA PHE A 32 0.67 7.08 23.12
C PHE A 32 2.01 7.50 22.48
N PHE A 33 2.02 8.59 21.71
CA PHE A 33 3.25 9.09 21.08
C PHE A 33 4.30 9.53 22.11
N THR A 34 3.87 10.07 23.24
CA THR A 34 4.77 10.43 24.33
C THR A 34 5.44 9.20 24.93
N GLN A 35 4.66 8.16 25.19
CA GLN A 35 5.19 6.90 25.70
C GLN A 35 6.10 6.21 24.69
N MET A 36 5.73 6.16 23.42
CA MET A 36 6.58 5.60 22.37
C MET A 36 7.96 6.26 22.31
N ARG A 37 8.00 7.59 22.37
CA ARG A 37 9.27 8.34 22.35
C ARG A 37 10.11 8.06 23.60
N SER A 38 9.49 7.95 24.77
CA SER A 38 10.20 7.70 26.02
C SER A 38 10.75 6.28 26.14
N GLN A 39 10.02 5.30 25.62
CA GLN A 39 10.40 3.88 25.73
C GLN A 39 11.32 3.42 24.60
N GLY A 40 11.27 4.06 23.43
CA GLY A 40 12.13 3.74 22.28
C GLY A 40 11.85 2.38 21.61
N HIS A 41 10.76 1.69 21.99
CA HIS A 41 10.43 0.37 21.42
C HIS A 41 9.86 0.45 20.02
N TYR A 42 9.08 1.51 19.76
CA TYR A 42 8.42 1.70 18.47
C TYR A 42 9.02 2.89 17.74
N GLN A 43 9.33 2.70 16.49
CA GLN A 43 9.86 3.75 15.62
C GLN A 43 9.67 3.38 14.15
N LEU A 44 9.61 4.38 13.29
CA LEU A 44 9.60 4.17 11.86
C LEU A 44 10.94 3.60 11.39
N ILE A 45 10.89 2.59 10.54
CA ILE A 45 12.07 2.03 9.89
C ILE A 45 12.56 3.06 8.88
N LYS A 46 13.81 3.45 9.04
CA LYS A 46 14.46 4.39 8.13
C LYS A 46 15.17 3.65 7.00
N PRO A 47 15.19 4.22 5.78
CA PRO A 47 15.96 3.64 4.69
C PRO A 47 17.44 3.62 5.05
N ALA A 48 18.16 2.59 4.61
CA ALA A 48 19.60 2.47 4.84
C ALA A 48 20.44 3.45 4.01
N GLY A 49 19.88 3.91 2.89
CA GLY A 49 20.49 4.87 1.96
C GLY A 49 19.44 5.76 1.31
N ASN A 50 19.79 6.36 0.18
CA ASN A 50 18.95 7.32 -0.53
C ASN A 50 18.44 6.80 -1.90
N THR A 51 18.57 5.52 -2.17
CA THR A 51 18.04 4.93 -3.41
C THR A 51 16.56 4.63 -3.26
N GLN A 52 15.85 4.56 -4.36
CA GLN A 52 14.44 4.14 -4.37
C GLN A 52 14.26 2.74 -3.73
N GLU A 53 15.19 1.84 -3.94
CA GLU A 53 15.13 0.50 -3.35
C GLU A 53 15.31 0.53 -1.83
N ASP A 54 16.16 1.42 -1.29
CA ASP A 54 16.28 1.60 0.16
C ASP A 54 14.96 2.05 0.78
N TYR A 55 14.26 2.99 0.15
CA TYR A 55 12.94 3.45 0.61
C TYR A 55 11.87 2.36 0.49
N ARG A 56 11.85 1.62 -0.60
CA ARG A 56 10.94 0.49 -0.80
C ARG A 56 11.18 -0.59 0.26
N TYR A 57 12.44 -0.95 0.50
CA TYR A 57 12.80 -1.94 1.50
C TYR A 57 12.39 -1.49 2.91
N ALA A 58 12.67 -0.24 3.29
CA ALA A 58 12.27 0.31 4.57
C ALA A 58 10.75 0.22 4.78
N TYR A 59 9.97 0.65 3.78
CA TYR A 59 8.51 0.59 3.85
C TYR A 59 8.00 -0.85 3.96
N ARG A 60 8.47 -1.76 3.11
CA ARG A 60 8.10 -3.18 3.14
C ARG A 60 8.45 -3.84 4.46
N SER A 61 9.61 -3.52 5.02
CA SER A 61 10.09 -4.08 6.28
C SER A 61 9.17 -3.73 7.46
N GLY A 62 8.47 -2.60 7.38
CA GLY A 62 7.52 -2.18 8.40
C GLY A 62 6.45 -3.22 8.70
N TYR A 63 5.98 -3.96 7.69
CA TYR A 63 4.88 -4.92 7.86
C TYR A 63 5.23 -6.38 7.58
N ILE A 64 6.37 -6.71 6.96
CA ILE A 64 6.75 -8.10 6.71
C ILE A 64 7.65 -8.69 7.80
N LEU A 65 8.46 -7.88 8.47
CA LEU A 65 9.37 -8.35 9.50
C LEU A 65 8.61 -8.70 10.78
N GLU A 66 8.91 -9.86 11.33
CA GLU A 66 8.24 -10.38 12.53
C GLU A 66 8.31 -9.45 13.74
N ASN A 67 9.44 -8.81 13.93
CA ASN A 67 9.73 -7.94 15.06
C ASN A 67 9.90 -6.49 14.60
N SER A 68 9.10 -6.07 13.61
CA SER A 68 9.15 -4.69 13.12
C SER A 68 8.79 -3.72 14.24
N THR A 69 9.59 -2.67 14.39
CA THR A 69 9.33 -1.60 15.34
C THR A 69 8.13 -0.73 14.96
N GLU A 70 7.59 -0.88 13.75
CA GLU A 70 6.39 -0.18 13.30
C GLU A 70 5.09 -0.92 13.65
N ILE A 71 5.16 -2.21 14.00
CA ILE A 71 3.98 -3.02 14.25
C ILE A 71 3.59 -2.97 15.72
N LEU A 72 2.47 -2.33 16.02
CA LEU A 72 1.90 -2.29 17.36
C LEU A 72 1.12 -3.57 17.71
N HIS A 73 0.43 -4.12 16.72
CA HIS A 73 -0.37 -5.33 16.85
C HIS A 73 -0.44 -6.05 15.51
N SER A 74 -0.23 -7.35 15.51
CA SER A 74 -0.39 -8.17 14.31
C SER A 74 -1.06 -9.50 14.65
N VAL A 75 -1.93 -9.94 13.76
CA VAL A 75 -2.49 -11.29 13.78
C VAL A 75 -1.78 -12.12 12.73
N ARG A 76 -0.96 -13.06 13.18
CA ARG A 76 -0.23 -13.96 12.28
C ARG A 76 -1.11 -15.14 11.92
N ARG A 77 -1.14 -15.45 10.64
CA ARG A 77 -1.78 -16.65 10.14
C ARG A 77 -0.71 -17.69 9.81
N SER A 78 -0.82 -18.86 10.40
CA SER A 78 -0.05 -20.01 9.96
C SER A 78 -0.70 -20.63 8.72
N LYS A 79 0.08 -21.31 7.90
CA LYS A 79 -0.47 -22.15 6.83
C LYS A 79 -1.41 -23.17 7.46
N ASN A 80 -2.61 -23.33 6.87
CA ASN A 80 -3.48 -24.40 7.30
C ASN A 80 -2.89 -25.78 6.92
N ALA A 81 -3.41 -26.83 7.55
CA ALA A 81 -2.93 -28.21 7.33
C ALA A 81 -3.05 -28.69 5.86
N SER A 82 -3.89 -28.06 5.04
CA SER A 82 -4.06 -28.36 3.61
C SER A 82 -3.10 -27.54 2.71
N GLY A 83 -2.22 -26.74 3.26
CA GLY A 83 -1.27 -25.95 2.50
C GLY A 83 -1.86 -24.78 1.71
N ASN A 84 -3.17 -24.53 1.83
CA ASN A 84 -3.82 -23.40 1.18
C ASN A 84 -3.44 -22.11 1.89
N ASP A 85 -2.64 -21.32 1.23
CA ASP A 85 -2.35 -19.96 1.65
C ASP A 85 -3.50 -19.06 1.17
N TYR A 86 -4.41 -18.72 2.09
CA TYR A 86 -5.55 -17.86 1.79
C TYR A 86 -5.12 -16.45 1.31
N GLY A 87 -3.90 -16.03 1.58
CA GLY A 87 -3.39 -14.74 1.18
C GLY A 87 -3.30 -14.59 -0.34
N TRP A 88 -2.63 -15.51 -1.00
CA TRP A 88 -2.38 -15.45 -2.43
C TRP A 88 -3.62 -15.61 -3.28
N PHE A 89 -4.43 -16.61 -2.99
CA PHE A 89 -5.68 -16.87 -3.73
C PHE A 89 -6.72 -15.77 -3.55
N ASN A 90 -6.77 -15.13 -2.40
CA ASN A 90 -7.73 -14.07 -2.14
C ASN A 90 -7.32 -12.72 -2.73
N LEU A 91 -6.05 -12.52 -3.03
CA LEU A 91 -5.56 -11.28 -3.64
C LEU A 91 -5.90 -11.18 -5.13
N GLY A 92 -6.38 -12.23 -5.76
CA GLY A 92 -6.87 -12.19 -7.14
C GLY A 92 -5.79 -12.04 -8.21
N PHE A 93 -4.53 -12.25 -7.83
CA PHE A 93 -3.41 -12.07 -8.73
C PHE A 93 -3.32 -13.10 -9.85
N GLY A 94 -3.75 -14.33 -9.58
CA GLY A 94 -3.50 -15.44 -10.48
C GLY A 94 -4.06 -15.26 -11.87
N SER A 95 -5.31 -14.85 -12.03
CA SER A 95 -5.93 -14.77 -13.35
C SER A 95 -5.71 -13.43 -14.06
N ALA A 96 -5.50 -12.35 -13.31
CA ALA A 96 -5.31 -11.03 -13.91
C ALA A 96 -3.88 -10.82 -14.43
N VAL A 97 -2.88 -11.48 -13.83
CA VAL A 97 -1.46 -11.26 -14.15
C VAL A 97 -0.86 -12.42 -14.94
N ASP A 98 -1.23 -13.66 -14.66
CA ASP A 98 -0.65 -14.85 -15.32
C ASP A 98 -1.56 -15.47 -16.41
N GLY A 99 -2.76 -14.91 -16.60
CA GLY A 99 -3.72 -15.45 -17.57
C GLY A 99 -4.32 -16.79 -17.15
N SER A 100 -4.06 -17.29 -15.94
CA SER A 100 -4.67 -18.51 -15.47
C SER A 100 -6.18 -18.34 -15.30
N LYS A 101 -6.95 -19.25 -15.85
CA LYS A 101 -8.43 -19.20 -15.80
C LYS A 101 -8.99 -19.65 -14.44
N THR A 102 -8.13 -19.97 -13.49
CA THR A 102 -8.53 -20.51 -12.20
C THR A 102 -8.66 -19.41 -11.16
N ASN A 103 -9.89 -19.09 -10.82
CA ASN A 103 -10.26 -18.36 -9.61
C ASN A 103 -9.82 -16.90 -9.49
N GLY A 104 -9.85 -16.14 -10.58
CA GLY A 104 -9.64 -14.70 -10.52
C GLY A 104 -10.66 -14.00 -9.63
N ARG A 105 -10.29 -13.77 -8.38
CA ARG A 105 -11.04 -12.91 -7.49
C ARG A 105 -10.43 -11.53 -7.57
N TYR A 106 -11.12 -10.62 -8.22
CA TYR A 106 -10.67 -9.22 -8.41
C TYR A 106 -10.90 -8.35 -7.16
N ALA A 107 -10.83 -8.94 -5.97
CA ALA A 107 -11.35 -8.31 -4.77
C ALA A 107 -10.44 -7.23 -4.16
N TYR A 108 -9.17 -7.15 -4.56
CA TYR A 108 -8.18 -6.27 -3.91
C TYR A 108 -7.49 -5.35 -4.91
N CYS A 109 -8.27 -4.72 -5.77
CA CYS A 109 -7.76 -3.64 -6.60
C CYS A 109 -7.84 -2.32 -5.82
N PRO A 110 -6.76 -1.56 -5.72
CA PRO A 110 -6.83 -0.21 -5.17
C PRO A 110 -7.71 0.66 -6.08
N THR A 111 -8.39 1.64 -5.49
CA THR A 111 -9.11 2.62 -6.29
C THR A 111 -8.11 3.54 -7.00
N GLN A 112 -8.56 4.19 -8.08
CA GLN A 112 -7.73 5.14 -8.82
C GLN A 112 -7.29 6.30 -7.91
N GLU A 113 -8.20 6.84 -7.11
CA GLU A 113 -7.93 7.93 -6.18
C GLU A 113 -6.84 7.55 -5.15
N TYR A 114 -6.84 6.30 -4.71
CA TYR A 114 -5.79 5.82 -3.81
C TYR A 114 -4.42 5.79 -4.49
N VAL A 115 -4.36 5.37 -5.75
CA VAL A 115 -3.11 5.39 -6.54
C VAL A 115 -2.64 6.81 -6.81
N GLU A 116 -3.56 7.77 -6.99
CA GLU A 116 -3.25 9.18 -7.17
C GLU A 116 -2.62 9.84 -5.94
N MET A 117 -2.92 9.35 -4.74
CA MET A 117 -2.33 9.87 -3.49
C MET A 117 -0.80 9.74 -3.43
N PHE A 118 -0.21 8.84 -4.19
CA PHE A 118 1.25 8.72 -4.25
C PHE A 118 1.83 9.77 -5.19
N PRO A 119 2.72 10.65 -4.73
CA PRO A 119 3.30 11.72 -5.55
C PRO A 119 4.28 11.18 -6.60
N TRP A 120 4.77 12.06 -7.46
CA TRP A 120 5.94 11.78 -8.27
C TRP A 120 7.18 11.54 -7.39
N ALA A 121 8.22 10.92 -7.94
CA ALA A 121 9.44 10.59 -7.19
C ALA A 121 10.19 11.81 -6.64
N ASP A 122 9.94 12.99 -7.19
CA ASP A 122 10.46 14.28 -6.71
C ASP A 122 9.60 14.92 -5.61
N GLY A 123 8.52 14.24 -5.18
CA GLY A 123 7.60 14.72 -4.16
C GLY A 123 6.48 15.63 -4.69
N THR A 124 6.44 15.98 -5.96
CA THR A 124 5.34 16.77 -6.52
C THR A 124 4.07 15.95 -6.57
N PRO A 125 2.90 16.54 -6.24
CA PRO A 125 1.64 15.82 -6.29
C PRO A 125 1.38 15.25 -7.69
N PHE A 126 0.85 14.03 -7.71
CA PHE A 126 0.37 13.43 -8.94
C PHE A 126 -1.06 13.90 -9.22
N ASP A 127 -1.32 14.18 -10.47
CA ASP A 127 -2.64 14.54 -10.98
C ASP A 127 -2.80 13.84 -12.33
N TRP A 128 -3.86 13.05 -12.44
CA TRP A 128 -4.10 12.23 -13.62
C TRP A 128 -4.35 13.07 -14.87
N GLU A 129 -5.25 14.05 -14.78
CA GLU A 129 -5.59 14.91 -15.92
C GLU A 129 -4.38 15.72 -16.40
N LYS A 130 -3.58 16.20 -15.46
CA LYS A 130 -2.34 16.91 -15.77
C LYS A 130 -1.34 16.00 -16.48
N ALA A 131 -1.15 14.78 -15.97
CA ALA A 131 -0.25 13.80 -16.58
C ALA A 131 -0.68 13.43 -18.00
N GLU A 132 -1.99 13.33 -18.24
CA GLU A 132 -2.55 13.08 -19.58
C GLU A 132 -2.28 14.27 -20.53
N LYS A 133 -2.59 15.49 -20.10
CA LYS A 133 -2.35 16.72 -20.87
C LYS A 133 -0.87 16.92 -21.22
N GLU A 134 0.02 16.48 -20.34
CA GLU A 134 1.48 16.53 -20.52
C GLU A 134 2.04 15.33 -21.32
N GLY A 135 1.21 14.38 -21.72
CA GLY A 135 1.64 13.16 -22.44
C GLY A 135 2.51 12.22 -21.61
N ARG A 136 2.33 12.21 -20.28
CA ARG A 136 3.15 11.44 -19.34
C ARG A 136 2.54 10.11 -18.89
N LEU A 137 1.38 9.73 -19.42
CA LEU A 137 0.68 8.52 -19.00
C LEU A 137 1.49 7.23 -19.27
N ASP A 138 2.17 7.15 -20.40
CA ASP A 138 2.98 5.98 -20.75
C ASP A 138 4.15 5.74 -19.78
N ASN A 139 4.59 6.80 -19.13
CA ASN A 139 5.75 6.81 -18.23
C ASN A 139 5.39 7.10 -16.77
N MET A 140 4.12 7.02 -16.43
CA MET A 140 3.65 7.46 -15.11
C MET A 140 4.01 6.52 -13.94
N PHE A 141 4.43 5.30 -14.22
CA PHE A 141 4.80 4.33 -13.18
C PHE A 141 6.25 3.88 -13.27
N ILE A 142 6.61 3.20 -14.36
CA ILE A 142 7.94 2.62 -14.53
C ILE A 142 8.43 2.96 -15.91
N GLN A 143 9.61 3.54 -15.97
CA GLN A 143 10.37 3.74 -17.20
C GLN A 143 11.47 2.70 -17.32
N GLY A 144 11.79 2.32 -18.53
CA GLY A 144 12.89 1.40 -18.80
C GLY A 144 13.05 1.14 -20.29
N ASP A 145 14.17 0.51 -20.63
CA ASP A 145 14.51 0.21 -22.01
C ASP A 145 13.90 -1.13 -22.42
N THR A 146 13.19 -1.14 -23.53
CA THR A 146 12.72 -2.38 -24.17
C THR A 146 13.89 -2.99 -24.96
N VAL A 147 14.30 -4.18 -24.58
CA VAL A 147 15.35 -4.92 -25.27
C VAL A 147 14.77 -6.11 -26.02
N LYS A 148 15.06 -6.21 -27.32
CA LYS A 148 14.58 -7.31 -28.18
C LYS A 148 14.95 -8.67 -27.57
N GLY A 149 13.97 -9.55 -27.46
CA GLY A 149 14.13 -10.88 -26.89
C GLY A 149 14.11 -10.93 -25.35
N LYS A 150 13.88 -9.81 -24.67
CA LYS A 150 13.67 -9.74 -23.22
C LYS A 150 12.20 -9.44 -22.93
N GLN A 151 11.63 -10.17 -21.99
CA GLN A 151 10.26 -9.92 -21.53
C GLN A 151 10.17 -8.78 -20.50
N GLN A 152 11.30 -8.36 -19.96
CA GLN A 152 11.36 -7.37 -18.89
C GLN A 152 12.11 -6.13 -19.35
N LEU A 153 11.68 -4.98 -18.88
CA LEU A 153 12.39 -3.72 -19.05
C LEU A 153 13.79 -3.81 -18.41
N GLN A 154 14.75 -3.16 -19.07
CA GLN A 154 16.11 -2.95 -18.54
C GLN A 154 16.22 -1.50 -18.07
N ASN A 155 17.26 -1.18 -17.29
CA ASN A 155 17.53 0.17 -16.79
C ASN A 155 16.29 0.84 -16.19
N ILE A 156 15.62 0.11 -15.31
CA ILE A 156 14.35 0.51 -14.71
C ILE A 156 14.53 1.77 -13.85
N ARG A 157 13.63 2.73 -14.06
CA ARG A 157 13.48 3.92 -13.23
C ARG A 157 12.04 4.00 -12.74
N TYR A 158 11.87 4.19 -11.46
CA TYR A 158 10.57 4.38 -10.82
C TYR A 158 10.24 5.88 -10.83
N THR A 159 9.07 6.24 -11.33
CA THR A 159 8.67 7.63 -11.54
C THR A 159 7.82 8.20 -10.42
N ARG A 160 7.32 7.33 -9.53
CA ARG A 160 6.44 7.68 -8.42
C ARG A 160 7.12 7.39 -7.07
N ASP A 161 6.45 7.79 -6.01
CA ASP A 161 6.83 7.48 -4.63
C ASP A 161 7.12 5.97 -4.47
N PRO A 162 8.24 5.59 -3.84
CA PRO A 162 8.63 4.19 -3.65
C PRO A 162 7.56 3.32 -2.99
N ARG A 163 6.73 3.87 -2.11
CA ARG A 163 5.65 3.16 -1.40
C ARG A 163 4.58 2.63 -2.34
N LEU A 164 4.34 3.30 -3.47
CA LEU A 164 3.38 2.83 -4.47
C LEU A 164 3.72 1.40 -4.94
N TYR A 165 4.99 1.14 -5.21
CA TYR A 165 5.46 -0.15 -5.77
C TYR A 165 5.45 -1.30 -4.77
N GLU A 166 5.31 -1.00 -3.49
CA GLU A 166 5.11 -1.99 -2.43
C GLU A 166 3.63 -2.16 -2.06
N THR A 167 2.78 -1.24 -2.50
CA THR A 167 1.35 -1.23 -2.18
C THR A 167 0.50 -1.76 -3.33
N ALA A 168 0.86 -1.46 -4.58
CA ALA A 168 0.09 -1.80 -5.77
C ALA A 168 0.97 -2.36 -6.88
N VAL A 169 0.45 -3.34 -7.59
CA VAL A 169 1.07 -3.81 -8.84
C VAL A 169 0.67 -2.86 -9.95
N VAL A 170 1.67 -2.24 -10.55
CA VAL A 170 1.51 -1.26 -11.62
C VAL A 170 2.11 -1.78 -12.92
N ASN A 171 1.75 -1.15 -14.03
CA ASN A 171 2.31 -1.50 -15.34
C ASN A 171 3.84 -1.40 -15.34
N GLY A 172 4.51 -2.43 -15.86
CA GLY A 172 5.96 -2.55 -15.89
C GLY A 172 6.58 -3.15 -14.60
N ALA A 173 5.78 -3.39 -13.56
CA ALA A 173 6.27 -4.04 -12.34
C ALA A 173 6.70 -5.48 -12.61
N ARG A 174 7.78 -5.89 -11.95
CA ARG A 174 8.21 -7.30 -11.95
C ARG A 174 7.39 -8.05 -10.91
N GLN A 175 6.77 -9.13 -11.34
CA GLN A 175 6.20 -10.08 -10.39
C GLN A 175 7.33 -10.86 -9.72
N ALA A 176 7.32 -10.92 -8.40
CA ALA A 176 8.21 -11.81 -7.67
C ALA A 176 7.77 -13.26 -7.92
N VAL A 177 8.60 -14.02 -8.56
CA VAL A 177 8.29 -15.42 -8.96
C VAL A 177 8.60 -16.41 -7.85
N ASN A 178 9.35 -15.99 -6.84
CA ASN A 178 9.72 -16.83 -5.69
C ASN A 178 9.64 -16.01 -4.40
N TRP A 179 8.71 -16.39 -3.55
CA TRP A 179 8.62 -15.99 -2.14
C TRP A 179 9.11 -17.14 -1.27
#